data_d16f895390f5b1b7dd5a05d95c1fde21
#
_entry.id   d16f895390f5b1b7dd5a05d95c1fde21
#
_cell.length_a   1.000
_cell.length_b   1.000
_cell.length_c   1.000
_cell.angle_alpha   90.00
_cell.angle_beta   90.00
_cell.angle_gamma   90.00
#
_symmetry.space_group_name_H-M   'P 1'
#
loop_
_entity.id
_entity.type
_entity.pdbx_description
1 polymer ?
#
loop_
_entity_poly.entity_id
_entity_poly.type
_entity_poly.pdbx_seq_one_letter_code
_entity_poly.pdbx_strand_id
1 'polypeptide(L)'
;MNNVKAKKSLGQNFLKDETVIDQILAVAEIGPEDKVFEIGPGTGILTGHLGKRAKQVIALELDHQLVERLAKHFQTSGGVSILEGNILSVNLNELLEAAEFETKRYKVVANLPYYITAPIIRTLLTLSVQPKSLTLMVQKEVAERMTAKAGSMSLLSLMVQYYSDASIALMVPKEAFDPIPKVDSAVVHLVPKRAYDPEEDRKLFRIARAGF
;
A
#
# COMPACT_ATOMS: atom_id res chain seq x y z
N MET A 1 4.55 17.76 -13.28
CA MET A 1 4.10 16.59 -14.09
C MET A 1 2.68 16.82 -14.60
N ASN A 2 2.49 17.68 -15.57
CA ASN A 2 1.16 18.08 -16.04
C ASN A 2 0.66 17.14 -17.15
N ASN A 3 -0.60 16.75 -17.06
CA ASN A 3 -1.41 16.01 -18.07
C ASN A 3 -1.34 14.47 -18.06
N VAL A 4 -1.43 13.82 -16.89
CA VAL A 4 -1.87 12.42 -16.84
C VAL A 4 -3.39 12.38 -16.71
N LYS A 5 -4.07 11.82 -17.70
CA LYS A 5 -5.52 11.62 -17.62
C LYS A 5 -5.82 10.35 -16.80
N ALA A 6 -6.49 10.50 -15.68
CA ALA A 6 -6.88 9.37 -14.85
C ALA A 6 -7.78 8.38 -15.60
N LYS A 7 -7.46 7.10 -15.55
CA LYS A 7 -8.25 6.01 -16.14
C LYS A 7 -9.29 5.54 -15.13
N LYS A 8 -10.56 5.84 -15.38
CA LYS A 8 -11.69 5.42 -14.51
C LYS A 8 -11.75 3.91 -14.33
N SER A 9 -11.40 3.14 -15.36
CA SER A 9 -11.35 1.67 -15.30
C SER A 9 -10.34 1.12 -14.31
N LEU A 10 -9.32 1.89 -13.97
CA LEU A 10 -8.30 1.55 -12.98
C LEU A 10 -8.53 2.22 -11.61
N GLY A 11 -9.66 2.93 -11.45
CA GLY A 11 -10.00 3.62 -10.19
C GLY A 11 -8.98 4.67 -9.77
N GLN A 12 -8.28 5.29 -10.72
CA GLN A 12 -7.18 6.22 -10.44
C GLN A 12 -7.71 7.52 -9.84
N ASN A 13 -7.25 7.83 -8.61
CA ASN A 13 -7.36 9.11 -7.92
C ASN A 13 -5.96 9.48 -7.42
N PHE A 14 -5.35 10.47 -8.04
CA PHE A 14 -3.96 10.84 -7.74
C PHE A 14 -3.91 11.81 -6.56
N LEU A 15 -3.14 11.47 -5.55
CA LEU A 15 -2.85 12.37 -4.44
C LEU A 15 -2.06 13.56 -4.97
N LYS A 16 -2.48 14.79 -4.62
CA LYS A 16 -1.84 16.05 -5.04
C LYS A 16 -1.43 16.95 -3.87
N ASP A 17 -1.96 16.67 -2.68
CA ASP A 17 -1.71 17.47 -1.48
C ASP A 17 -0.38 17.06 -0.84
N GLU A 18 0.62 17.95 -0.93
CA GLU A 18 1.96 17.71 -0.38
C GLU A 18 1.97 17.61 1.15
N THR A 19 1.06 18.31 1.84
CA THR A 19 0.93 18.22 3.30
C THR A 19 0.52 16.81 3.71
N VAL A 20 -0.41 16.21 2.98
CA VAL A 20 -0.82 14.82 3.20
C VAL A 20 0.33 13.85 2.94
N ILE A 21 1.14 14.11 1.89
CA ILE A 21 2.31 13.28 1.58
C ILE A 21 3.31 13.33 2.74
N ASP A 22 3.64 14.51 3.25
CA ASP A 22 4.56 14.65 4.38
C ASP A 22 4.04 13.95 5.65
N GLN A 23 2.74 13.99 5.90
CA GLN A 23 2.11 13.25 6.99
C GLN A 23 2.18 11.73 6.78
N ILE A 24 1.96 11.23 5.55
CA ILE A 24 2.14 9.81 5.22
C ILE A 24 3.58 9.36 5.51
N LEU A 25 4.56 10.14 5.09
CA LEU A 25 5.98 9.82 5.31
C LEU A 25 6.37 9.86 6.78
N ALA A 26 5.78 10.78 7.56
CA ALA A 26 5.96 10.83 9.00
C ALA A 26 5.36 9.60 9.69
N VAL A 27 4.15 9.18 9.31
CA VAL A 27 3.51 7.94 9.81
C VAL A 27 4.34 6.71 9.44
N ALA A 28 4.88 6.66 8.22
CA ALA A 28 5.73 5.56 7.77
C ALA A 28 7.14 5.59 8.37
N GLU A 29 7.54 6.68 9.03
CA GLU A 29 8.87 6.87 9.62
C GLU A 29 9.99 6.57 8.62
N ILE A 30 9.89 7.09 7.40
CA ILE A 30 10.87 6.80 6.34
C ILE A 30 12.19 7.52 6.60
N GLY A 31 13.26 6.74 6.71
CA GLY A 31 14.63 7.21 6.92
C GLY A 31 15.62 6.72 5.85
N PRO A 32 16.88 7.20 5.90
CA PRO A 32 17.88 7.01 4.85
C PRO A 32 18.36 5.56 4.68
N GLU A 33 18.11 4.69 5.64
CA GLU A 33 18.46 3.27 5.57
C GLU A 33 17.29 2.37 5.15
N ASP A 34 16.08 2.95 5.01
CA ASP A 34 14.88 2.17 4.69
C ASP A 34 14.85 1.76 3.21
N LYS A 35 14.45 0.52 2.98
CA LYS A 35 13.95 0.05 1.68
C LYS A 35 12.43 0.15 1.68
N VAL A 36 11.86 0.67 0.60
CA VAL A 36 10.42 0.92 0.47
C VAL A 36 9.87 0.23 -0.76
N PHE A 37 8.78 -0.51 -0.60
CA PHE A 37 7.97 -1.02 -1.68
C PHE A 37 6.71 -0.15 -1.81
N GLU A 38 6.54 0.50 -2.95
CA GLU A 38 5.37 1.33 -3.27
C GLU A 38 4.46 0.60 -4.24
N ILE A 39 3.15 0.64 -4.00
CA ILE A 39 2.15 0.05 -4.88
C ILE A 39 1.32 1.17 -5.52
N GLY A 40 1.27 1.19 -6.85
CA GLY A 40 0.52 2.19 -7.60
C GLY A 40 1.07 3.59 -7.45
N PRO A 41 2.31 3.86 -7.89
CA PRO A 41 2.93 5.19 -7.79
C PRO A 41 2.14 6.30 -8.51
N GLY A 42 1.31 5.94 -9.49
CA GLY A 42 0.45 6.86 -10.20
C GLY A 42 1.22 7.98 -10.90
N THR A 43 1.09 9.22 -10.44
CA THR A 43 1.85 10.35 -10.99
C THR A 43 3.30 10.41 -10.51
N GLY A 44 3.68 9.59 -9.50
CA GLY A 44 5.03 9.55 -8.95
C GLY A 44 5.32 10.61 -7.90
N ILE A 45 4.32 11.32 -7.42
CA ILE A 45 4.53 12.38 -6.41
C ILE A 45 5.02 11.77 -5.09
N LEU A 46 4.38 10.70 -4.62
CA LEU A 46 4.80 9.98 -3.41
C LEU A 46 6.16 9.30 -3.63
N THR A 47 6.35 8.65 -4.79
CA THR A 47 7.65 8.07 -5.21
C THR A 47 8.79 9.06 -5.11
N GLY A 48 8.59 10.29 -5.60
CA GLY A 48 9.61 11.35 -5.55
C GLY A 48 9.98 11.76 -4.12
N HIS A 49 9.02 11.81 -3.22
CA HIS A 49 9.27 12.09 -1.81
C HIS A 49 9.94 10.91 -1.08
N LEU A 50 9.52 9.67 -1.39
CA LEU A 50 10.15 8.44 -0.88
C LEU A 50 11.61 8.34 -1.35
N GLY A 51 11.88 8.56 -2.64
CA GLY A 51 13.23 8.48 -3.21
C GLY A 51 14.23 9.50 -2.66
N LYS A 52 13.76 10.63 -2.10
CA LYS A 52 14.60 11.61 -1.41
C LYS A 52 14.97 11.21 0.01
N ARG A 53 14.22 10.28 0.63
CA ARG A 53 14.35 9.93 2.05
C ARG A 53 14.85 8.50 2.27
N ALA A 54 14.45 7.57 1.42
CA ALA A 54 14.75 6.15 1.54
C ALA A 54 16.05 5.79 0.82
N LYS A 55 16.68 4.70 1.25
CA LYS A 55 17.84 4.10 0.59
C LYS A 55 17.49 3.51 -0.77
N GLN A 56 16.33 2.87 -0.85
CA GLN A 56 15.83 2.22 -2.06
C GLN A 56 14.31 2.28 -2.11
N VAL A 57 13.76 2.57 -3.27
CA VAL A 57 12.32 2.52 -3.56
C VAL A 57 12.10 1.62 -4.77
N ILE A 58 11.23 0.62 -4.62
CA ILE A 58 10.68 -0.14 -5.75
C ILE A 58 9.22 0.20 -5.83
N ALA A 59 8.80 0.74 -6.96
CA ALA A 59 7.40 1.09 -7.24
C ALA A 59 6.82 0.18 -8.32
N LEU A 60 5.74 -0.53 -7.99
CA LEU A 60 5.03 -1.44 -8.90
C LEU A 60 3.78 -0.74 -9.44
N GLU A 61 3.72 -0.57 -10.77
CA GLU A 61 2.61 0.09 -11.47
C GLU A 61 1.97 -0.83 -12.51
N LEU A 62 0.65 -0.79 -12.61
CA LEU A 62 -0.12 -1.56 -13.59
C LEU A 62 -0.22 -0.86 -14.94
N ASP A 63 -0.28 0.47 -14.94
CA ASP A 63 -0.48 1.26 -16.14
C ASP A 63 0.84 1.47 -16.89
N HIS A 64 1.01 0.77 -18.01
CA HIS A 64 2.19 0.84 -18.87
C HIS A 64 2.61 2.27 -19.23
N GLN A 65 1.66 3.17 -19.54
CA GLN A 65 1.96 4.56 -19.87
C GLN A 65 2.56 5.34 -18.69
N LEU A 66 2.10 5.01 -17.46
CA LEU A 66 2.69 5.57 -16.23
C LEU A 66 4.08 4.98 -15.97
N VAL A 67 4.26 3.68 -16.18
CA VAL A 67 5.56 3.01 -16.05
C VAL A 67 6.61 3.67 -16.93
N GLU A 68 6.37 3.80 -18.23
CA GLU A 68 7.32 4.44 -19.17
C GLU A 68 7.68 5.85 -18.74
N ARG A 69 6.66 6.63 -18.34
CA ARG A 69 6.84 8.01 -17.92
C ARG A 69 7.65 8.12 -16.63
N LEU A 70 7.31 7.30 -15.62
CA LEU A 70 8.00 7.29 -14.33
C LEU A 70 9.43 6.77 -14.48
N ALA A 71 9.64 5.69 -15.24
CA ALA A 71 10.98 5.16 -15.50
C ALA A 71 11.89 6.22 -16.13
N LYS A 72 11.40 6.97 -17.10
CA LYS A 72 12.13 8.10 -17.70
C LYS A 72 12.38 9.22 -16.69
N HIS A 73 11.38 9.55 -15.86
CA HIS A 73 11.50 10.62 -14.86
C HIS A 73 12.52 10.30 -13.77
N PHE A 74 12.54 9.06 -13.29
CA PHE A 74 13.43 8.61 -12.22
C PHE A 74 14.74 7.97 -12.73
N GLN A 75 15.00 7.98 -14.02
CA GLN A 75 16.18 7.35 -14.65
C GLN A 75 17.52 7.76 -14.00
N THR A 76 17.61 9.03 -13.57
CA THR A 76 18.81 9.57 -12.93
C THR A 76 18.72 9.63 -11.40
N SER A 77 17.58 9.22 -10.85
CA SER A 77 17.37 9.20 -9.39
C SER A 77 17.92 7.90 -8.83
N GLY A 78 19.11 7.96 -8.25
CA GLY A 78 19.68 6.79 -7.58
C GLY A 78 18.71 6.22 -6.53
N GLY A 79 18.53 4.90 -6.53
CA GLY A 79 17.71 4.21 -5.54
C GLY A 79 16.21 4.09 -5.85
N VAL A 80 15.71 4.62 -6.97
CA VAL A 80 14.29 4.45 -7.38
C VAL A 80 14.20 3.55 -8.60
N SER A 81 13.42 2.48 -8.51
CA SER A 81 13.13 1.54 -9.61
C SER A 81 11.63 1.45 -9.84
N ILE A 82 11.21 1.60 -11.09
CA ILE A 82 9.81 1.47 -11.50
C ILE A 82 9.64 0.14 -12.22
N LEU A 83 8.71 -0.68 -11.76
CA LEU A 83 8.41 -1.99 -12.33
C LEU A 83 6.98 -2.01 -12.86
N GLU A 84 6.78 -2.65 -14.01
CA GLU A 84 5.45 -2.92 -14.55
C GLU A 84 4.91 -4.23 -13.98
N GLY A 85 3.69 -4.21 -13.48
CA GLY A 85 3.04 -5.42 -13.02
C GLY A 85 1.73 -5.21 -12.28
N ASN A 86 0.94 -6.29 -12.25
CA ASN A 86 -0.27 -6.33 -11.46
C ASN A 86 0.05 -6.93 -10.08
N ILE A 87 -0.16 -6.15 -9.03
CA ILE A 87 0.09 -6.54 -7.63
C ILE A 87 -0.61 -7.84 -7.21
N LEU A 88 -1.72 -8.20 -7.86
CA LEU A 88 -2.50 -9.41 -7.55
C LEU A 88 -2.04 -10.64 -8.33
N SER A 89 -1.16 -10.51 -9.33
CA SER A 89 -0.72 -11.63 -10.16
C SER A 89 0.80 -11.82 -10.22
N VAL A 90 1.58 -10.78 -9.88
CA VAL A 90 3.04 -10.89 -9.81
C VAL A 90 3.44 -11.74 -8.59
N ASN A 91 4.48 -12.55 -8.73
CA ASN A 91 5.08 -13.25 -7.60
C ASN A 91 5.89 -12.24 -6.75
N LEU A 92 5.22 -11.65 -5.74
CA LEU A 92 5.83 -10.62 -4.90
C LEU A 92 7.00 -11.15 -4.07
N ASN A 93 6.97 -12.40 -3.62
CA ASN A 93 8.08 -12.95 -2.84
C ASN A 93 9.35 -13.00 -3.70
N GLU A 94 9.27 -13.56 -4.92
CA GLU A 94 10.41 -13.58 -5.85
C GLU A 94 10.88 -12.17 -6.23
N LEU A 95 9.95 -11.24 -6.48
CA LEU A 95 10.27 -9.86 -6.81
C LEU A 95 11.03 -9.16 -5.68
N LEU A 96 10.56 -9.31 -4.45
CA LEU A 96 11.15 -8.68 -3.27
C LEU A 96 12.51 -9.32 -2.93
N GLU A 97 12.63 -10.65 -3.03
CA GLU A 97 13.88 -11.38 -2.82
C GLU A 97 14.93 -11.00 -3.87
N ALA A 98 14.55 -10.95 -5.15
CA ALA A 98 15.46 -10.53 -6.23
C ALA A 98 15.95 -9.08 -6.07
N ALA A 99 15.19 -8.24 -5.39
CA ALA A 99 15.55 -6.88 -5.04
C ALA A 99 16.23 -6.76 -3.66
N GLU A 100 16.58 -7.89 -3.05
CA GLU A 100 17.23 -7.96 -1.73
C GLU A 100 16.40 -7.33 -0.60
N PHE A 101 15.07 -7.41 -0.68
CA PHE A 101 14.18 -7.04 0.42
C PHE A 101 14.11 -8.19 1.41
N GLU A 102 14.48 -7.94 2.64
CA GLU A 102 14.51 -8.93 3.71
C GLU A 102 13.29 -8.79 4.62
N THR A 103 12.81 -9.92 5.16
CA THR A 103 11.72 -9.96 6.13
C THR A 103 11.94 -8.99 7.28
N LYS A 104 10.93 -8.15 7.56
CA LYS A 104 10.91 -7.12 8.60
C LYS A 104 11.99 -6.04 8.50
N ARG A 105 12.59 -5.88 7.30
CA ARG A 105 13.61 -4.86 7.04
C ARG A 105 13.22 -3.85 5.96
N TYR A 106 11.99 -3.95 5.44
CA TYR A 106 11.47 -2.99 4.49
C TYR A 106 10.07 -2.53 4.90
N LYS A 107 9.62 -1.45 4.31
CA LYS A 107 8.32 -0.85 4.56
C LYS A 107 7.49 -0.83 3.28
N VAL A 108 6.17 -0.94 3.41
CA VAL A 108 5.23 -0.75 2.29
C VAL A 108 4.53 0.59 2.46
N VAL A 109 4.53 1.41 1.42
CA VAL A 109 3.78 2.67 1.39
C VAL A 109 2.95 2.69 0.12
N ALA A 110 1.65 2.98 0.20
CA ALA A 110 0.79 2.97 -0.98
C ALA A 110 -0.47 3.82 -0.83
N ASN A 111 -0.86 4.47 -1.94
CA ASN A 111 -2.23 4.94 -2.16
C ASN A 111 -2.99 3.88 -2.96
N LEU A 112 -3.75 3.02 -2.28
CA LEU A 112 -4.34 1.83 -2.90
C LEU A 112 -5.56 2.15 -3.77
N PRO A 113 -5.71 1.51 -4.94
CA PRO A 113 -6.93 1.58 -5.72
C PRO A 113 -8.10 0.97 -4.94
N TYR A 114 -9.21 1.73 -4.81
CA TYR A 114 -10.29 1.40 -3.89
C TYR A 114 -10.99 0.06 -4.20
N TYR A 115 -11.10 -0.30 -5.48
CA TYR A 115 -11.85 -1.49 -5.91
C TYR A 115 -11.15 -2.83 -5.62
N ILE A 116 -9.84 -2.81 -5.31
CA ILE A 116 -9.04 -4.00 -5.01
C ILE A 116 -8.28 -3.91 -3.67
N THR A 117 -8.67 -2.99 -2.80
CA THR A 117 -7.99 -2.75 -1.51
C THR A 117 -7.91 -4.02 -0.65
N ALA A 118 -9.03 -4.74 -0.45
CA ALA A 118 -9.03 -5.92 0.42
C ALA A 118 -8.17 -7.09 -0.12
N PRO A 119 -8.22 -7.45 -1.41
CA PRO A 119 -7.27 -8.39 -2.01
C PRO A 119 -5.81 -7.99 -1.83
N ILE A 120 -5.45 -6.71 -2.06
CA ILE A 120 -4.07 -6.24 -1.90
C ILE A 120 -3.61 -6.39 -0.45
N ILE A 121 -4.43 -5.96 0.52
CA ILE A 121 -4.10 -6.08 1.95
C ILE A 121 -3.87 -7.55 2.33
N ARG A 122 -4.75 -8.46 1.85
CA ARG A 122 -4.55 -9.90 2.07
C ARG A 122 -3.20 -10.36 1.51
N THR A 123 -2.90 -10.05 0.26
CA THR A 123 -1.63 -10.41 -0.37
C THR A 123 -0.44 -9.94 0.46
N LEU A 124 -0.44 -8.66 0.89
CA LEU A 124 0.66 -8.08 1.67
C LEU A 124 0.84 -8.71 3.04
N LEU A 125 -0.25 -9.06 3.74
CA LEU A 125 -0.19 -9.68 5.07
C LEU A 125 0.18 -11.17 5.03
N THR A 126 0.09 -11.81 3.85
CA THR A 126 0.40 -13.23 3.67
C THR A 126 1.71 -13.48 2.93
N LEU A 127 2.55 -12.45 2.74
CA LEU A 127 3.89 -12.60 2.16
C LEU A 127 4.80 -13.40 3.09
N SER A 128 5.66 -14.27 2.52
CA SER A 128 6.76 -14.91 3.25
C SER A 128 7.84 -13.87 3.57
N VAL A 129 8.14 -12.97 2.63
CA VAL A 129 9.01 -11.81 2.86
C VAL A 129 8.16 -10.70 3.49
N GLN A 130 7.92 -10.77 4.81
CA GLN A 130 7.05 -9.83 5.50
C GLN A 130 7.66 -8.42 5.62
N PRO A 131 6.90 -7.35 5.38
CA PRO A 131 7.34 -5.99 5.67
C PRO A 131 7.45 -5.72 7.18
N LYS A 132 8.27 -4.74 7.55
CA LYS A 132 8.33 -4.21 8.92
C LYS A 132 7.03 -3.48 9.28
N SER A 133 6.50 -2.71 8.34
CA SER A 133 5.23 -1.99 8.48
C SER A 133 4.61 -1.70 7.12
N LEU A 134 3.30 -1.43 7.12
CA LEU A 134 2.55 -0.99 5.95
C LEU A 134 1.82 0.30 6.29
N THR A 135 2.02 1.33 5.49
CA THR A 135 1.31 2.62 5.59
C THR A 135 0.48 2.77 4.32
N LEU A 136 -0.81 2.51 4.44
CA LEU A 136 -1.70 2.35 3.30
C LEU A 136 -2.81 3.40 3.35
N MET A 137 -2.99 4.15 2.26
CA MET A 137 -4.15 5.01 2.09
C MET A 137 -5.28 4.24 1.42
N VAL A 138 -6.43 4.22 2.07
CA VAL A 138 -7.63 3.48 1.67
C VAL A 138 -8.86 4.37 1.85
N GLN A 139 -10.03 3.94 1.36
CA GLN A 139 -11.29 4.64 1.69
C GLN A 139 -11.53 4.65 3.20
N LYS A 140 -12.10 5.75 3.72
CA LYS A 140 -12.40 5.92 5.15
C LYS A 140 -13.18 4.74 5.73
N GLU A 141 -14.25 4.31 5.06
CA GLU A 141 -15.06 3.15 5.50
C GLU A 141 -14.23 1.86 5.58
N VAL A 142 -13.30 1.66 4.64
CA VAL A 142 -12.43 0.48 4.65
C VAL A 142 -11.47 0.54 5.84
N ALA A 143 -10.90 1.70 6.14
CA ALA A 143 -10.04 1.91 7.31
C ALA A 143 -10.79 1.65 8.63
N GLU A 144 -12.01 2.17 8.76
CA GLU A 144 -12.88 1.96 9.92
C GLU A 144 -13.22 0.46 10.10
N ARG A 145 -13.50 -0.24 9.00
CA ARG A 145 -13.71 -1.70 9.03
C ARG A 145 -12.46 -2.48 9.42
N MET A 146 -11.27 -2.08 8.95
CA MET A 146 -10.01 -2.74 9.30
C MET A 146 -9.71 -2.66 10.80
N THR A 147 -10.08 -1.55 11.43
CA THR A 147 -9.82 -1.23 12.85
C THR A 147 -11.04 -1.43 13.75
N ALA A 148 -12.09 -2.07 13.25
CA ALA A 148 -13.33 -2.29 13.98
C ALA A 148 -13.12 -3.12 15.26
N LYS A 149 -13.81 -2.74 16.35
CA LYS A 149 -13.77 -3.42 17.63
C LYS A 149 -14.65 -4.68 17.62
N ALA A 150 -14.47 -5.54 18.62
CA ALA A 150 -15.34 -6.69 18.86
C ALA A 150 -16.83 -6.25 18.88
N GLY A 151 -17.69 -7.04 18.25
CA GLY A 151 -19.12 -6.73 18.04
C GLY A 151 -19.44 -6.02 16.72
N SER A 152 -18.42 -5.42 16.03
CA SER A 152 -18.59 -4.76 14.73
C SER A 152 -17.60 -5.28 13.67
N MET A 153 -16.96 -6.41 13.95
CA MET A 153 -15.94 -6.99 13.08
C MET A 153 -16.56 -7.57 11.80
N SER A 154 -15.77 -7.59 10.75
CA SER A 154 -16.02 -8.24 9.46
C SER A 154 -14.88 -9.23 9.16
N LEU A 155 -15.00 -10.02 8.09
CA LEU A 155 -13.88 -10.86 7.64
C LEU A 155 -12.59 -10.04 7.37
N LEU A 156 -12.73 -8.80 6.89
CA LEU A 156 -11.59 -7.91 6.68
C LEU A 156 -10.93 -7.51 8.01
N SER A 157 -11.72 -7.08 8.99
CA SER A 157 -11.20 -6.73 10.32
C SER A 157 -10.52 -7.92 11.00
N LEU A 158 -11.14 -9.09 10.91
CA LEU A 158 -10.56 -10.31 11.47
C LEU A 158 -9.19 -10.61 10.83
N MET A 159 -9.11 -10.61 9.50
CA MET A 159 -7.87 -10.86 8.77
C MET A 159 -6.78 -9.86 9.15
N VAL A 160 -7.09 -8.57 9.09
CA VAL A 160 -6.13 -7.51 9.37
C VAL A 160 -5.62 -7.62 10.82
N GLN A 161 -6.52 -7.75 11.79
CA GLN A 161 -6.16 -7.76 13.20
C GLN A 161 -5.58 -9.10 13.68
N TYR A 162 -5.79 -10.17 12.92
CA TYR A 162 -5.12 -11.44 13.18
C TYR A 162 -3.64 -11.39 12.81
N TYR A 163 -3.33 -10.80 11.63
CA TYR A 163 -1.96 -10.74 11.11
C TYR A 163 -1.16 -9.50 11.51
N SER A 164 -1.82 -8.41 11.93
CA SER A 164 -1.16 -7.14 12.26
C SER A 164 -1.84 -6.40 13.40
N ASP A 165 -1.10 -5.48 14.02
CA ASP A 165 -1.68 -4.40 14.80
C ASP A 165 -2.01 -3.27 13.84
N ALA A 166 -3.28 -2.81 13.89
CA ALA A 166 -3.83 -1.87 12.92
C ALA A 166 -4.35 -0.61 13.61
N SER A 167 -4.00 0.55 13.07
CA SER A 167 -4.51 1.84 13.54
C SER A 167 -4.79 2.78 12.36
N ILE A 168 -5.79 3.65 12.52
CA ILE A 168 -6.00 4.80 11.64
C ILE A 168 -5.07 5.91 12.13
N ALA A 169 -4.12 6.30 11.28
CA ALA A 169 -3.12 7.31 11.61
C ALA A 169 -3.52 8.71 11.15
N LEU A 170 -4.27 8.83 10.04
CA LEU A 170 -4.62 10.11 9.42
C LEU A 170 -5.94 9.99 8.67
N MET A 171 -6.79 11.01 8.77
CA MET A 171 -7.95 11.21 7.89
C MET A 171 -7.57 12.13 6.75
N VAL A 172 -7.94 11.76 5.51
CA VAL A 172 -7.56 12.49 4.31
C VAL A 172 -8.82 12.92 3.56
N PRO A 173 -9.07 14.25 3.42
CA PRO A 173 -10.23 14.74 2.71
C PRO A 173 -10.12 14.42 1.21
N LYS A 174 -11.25 14.18 0.58
CA LYS A 174 -11.32 13.83 -0.85
C LYS A 174 -10.74 14.91 -1.77
N GLU A 175 -10.71 16.17 -1.33
CA GLU A 175 -10.15 17.32 -2.05
C GLU A 175 -8.62 17.22 -2.24
N ALA A 176 -7.95 16.35 -1.46
CA ALA A 176 -6.52 16.07 -1.59
C ALA A 176 -6.15 15.31 -2.89
N PHE A 177 -7.15 14.89 -3.67
CA PHE A 177 -6.97 14.08 -4.88
C PHE A 177 -7.42 14.79 -6.16
N ASP A 178 -6.90 14.32 -7.30
CA ASP A 178 -7.33 14.67 -8.64
C ASP A 178 -7.36 13.41 -9.54
N PRO A 179 -8.52 13.03 -10.10
CA PRO A 179 -9.86 13.58 -9.84
C PRO A 179 -10.32 13.35 -8.38
N ILE A 180 -11.24 14.21 -7.92
CA ILE A 180 -11.80 14.12 -6.58
C ILE A 180 -12.65 12.84 -6.48
N PRO A 181 -12.36 11.91 -5.54
CA PRO A 181 -13.18 10.72 -5.31
C PRO A 181 -14.53 11.07 -4.65
N LYS A 182 -15.42 10.08 -4.58
CA LYS A 182 -16.74 10.28 -3.98
C LYS A 182 -16.72 10.37 -2.44
N VAL A 183 -15.72 9.79 -1.81
CA VAL A 183 -15.61 9.63 -0.35
C VAL A 183 -14.22 10.03 0.13
N ASP A 184 -14.11 10.40 1.40
CA ASP A 184 -12.84 10.64 2.05
C ASP A 184 -12.01 9.36 2.16
N SER A 185 -10.73 9.54 2.39
CA SER A 185 -9.76 8.48 2.61
C SER A 185 -9.23 8.52 4.04
N ALA A 186 -8.51 7.49 4.41
CA ALA A 186 -7.73 7.45 5.64
C ALA A 186 -6.42 6.69 5.39
N VAL A 187 -5.38 7.08 6.11
CA VAL A 187 -4.13 6.33 6.17
C VAL A 187 -4.20 5.37 7.34
N VAL A 188 -4.06 4.08 7.07
CA VAL A 188 -3.91 3.04 8.07
C VAL A 188 -2.46 2.64 8.19
N HIS A 189 -2.01 2.45 9.43
CA HIS A 189 -0.69 1.91 9.73
C HIS A 189 -0.85 0.51 10.31
N LEU A 190 -0.19 -0.47 9.67
CA LEU A 190 -0.23 -1.87 10.04
C LEU A 190 1.18 -2.34 10.41
N VAL A 191 1.31 -2.98 11.57
CA VAL A 191 2.56 -3.63 12.00
C VAL A 191 2.34 -5.13 12.04
N PRO A 192 2.92 -5.90 11.09
CA PRO A 192 2.78 -7.35 11.06
C PRO A 192 3.32 -8.01 12.33
N LYS A 193 2.50 -8.84 12.96
CA LYS A 193 2.81 -9.52 14.23
C LYS A 193 2.89 -11.05 14.12
N ARG A 194 2.34 -11.61 13.03
CA ARG A 194 2.36 -13.04 12.76
C ARG A 194 2.92 -13.34 11.38
N ALA A 195 3.67 -14.43 11.26
CA ALA A 195 3.97 -15.02 9.97
C ALA A 195 2.71 -15.67 9.39
N TYR A 196 2.63 -15.71 8.06
CA TYR A 196 1.57 -16.41 7.36
C TYR A 196 1.75 -17.91 7.49
N ASP A 197 0.71 -18.60 7.97
CA ASP A 197 0.58 -20.05 7.96
C ASP A 197 -0.66 -20.45 7.16
N PRO A 198 -0.51 -21.13 6.01
CA PRO A 198 -1.64 -21.51 5.15
C PRO A 198 -2.64 -22.47 5.84
N GLU A 199 -2.20 -23.28 6.80
CA GLU A 199 -3.07 -24.21 7.51
C GLU A 199 -3.89 -23.49 8.57
N GLU A 200 -3.25 -22.64 9.38
CA GLU A 200 -3.94 -21.78 10.35
C GLU A 200 -4.92 -20.82 9.64
N ASP A 201 -4.51 -20.20 8.53
CA ASP A 201 -5.37 -19.31 7.75
C ASP A 201 -6.64 -20.02 7.27
N ARG A 202 -6.50 -21.23 6.71
CA ARG A 202 -7.66 -22.03 6.27
C ARG A 202 -8.60 -22.37 7.43
N LYS A 203 -8.07 -22.74 8.58
CA LYS A 203 -8.86 -23.05 9.78
C LYS A 203 -9.61 -21.80 10.27
N LEU A 204 -8.89 -20.67 10.43
CA LEU A 204 -9.43 -19.40 10.87
C LEU A 204 -10.59 -18.93 9.98
N PHE A 205 -10.35 -18.85 8.67
CA PHE A 205 -11.36 -18.34 7.73
C PHE A 205 -12.53 -19.29 7.50
N ARG A 206 -12.35 -20.58 7.70
CA ARG A 206 -13.47 -21.55 7.72
C ARG A 206 -14.42 -21.27 8.88
N ILE A 207 -13.87 -21.07 10.09
CA ILE A 207 -14.66 -20.76 11.29
C ILE A 207 -15.30 -19.38 11.14
N ALA A 208 -14.55 -18.38 10.71
CA ALA A 208 -15.05 -17.03 10.57
C ALA A 208 -16.23 -16.93 9.60
N ARG A 209 -16.17 -17.61 8.44
CA ARG A 209 -17.27 -17.63 7.46
C ARG A 209 -18.55 -18.28 7.97
N ALA A 210 -18.46 -19.11 8.98
CA ALA A 210 -19.64 -19.72 9.63
C ALA A 210 -20.27 -18.79 10.67
N GLY A 211 -19.52 -17.77 11.14
CA GLY A 211 -19.96 -16.80 12.15
C GLY A 211 -20.36 -15.42 11.60
N PHE A 212 -20.06 -15.14 10.32
CA PHE A 212 -20.44 -13.93 9.60
C PHE A 212 -21.40 -14.25 8.45
#